data_c3ea6521d975bf86fecbecc0c0feb9a8
#
_entry.id   c3ea6521d975bf86fecbecc0c0feb9a8
#
_cell.length_a   1.000
_cell.length_b   1.000
_cell.length_c   1.000
_cell.angle_alpha   90.00
_cell.angle_beta   90.00
_cell.angle_gamma   90.00
#
_symmetry.space_group_name_H-M   'P 1'
#
loop_
_entity.id
_entity.type
_entity.pdbx_description
1 polymer ?
#
loop_
_entity_poly.entity_id
_entity_poly.type
_entity_poly.pdbx_seq_one_letter_code
_entity_poly.pdbx_strand_id
1 'polypeptide(L)'
;DASVDVDVRLGVDPRKANQMVRGVVSLPHGTGKQVRVLALCTPDKEAEATAAGADYVGLDEYINKIKGGWTDIDVIITMPSIMGKIGALGRVLGPRGLMPNPKSGTVTNEIGNAVKEVKQGKIDFKVDKSGIVHTSVGKVSFTPEQIRDNAKEFISTLIKLKPTAAKGAYIKSIYLSSTMSAGIKIDPKSVEEN
;
A
#
# COMPACT_ATOMS: atom_id res chain seq x y z
N ASP A 1 10.79 14.30 -10.32
CA ASP A 1 9.86 13.44 -11.03
C ASP A 1 8.55 13.33 -10.24
N ALA A 2 7.47 14.00 -10.73
CA ALA A 2 6.20 14.11 -10.04
C ALA A 2 5.47 12.75 -9.99
N SER A 3 4.68 12.52 -8.93
CA SER A 3 3.80 11.35 -8.86
C SER A 3 2.60 11.52 -9.78
N VAL A 4 2.11 10.41 -10.29
CA VAL A 4 0.81 10.31 -10.97
C VAL A 4 -0.11 9.50 -10.06
N ASP A 5 -1.20 10.14 -9.63
CA ASP A 5 -2.08 9.61 -8.61
C ASP A 5 -3.47 9.35 -9.21
N VAL A 6 -4.11 8.29 -8.74
CA VAL A 6 -5.48 7.93 -9.07
C VAL A 6 -6.33 8.02 -7.82
N ASP A 7 -7.41 8.81 -7.92
CA ASP A 7 -8.39 9.01 -6.87
C ASP A 7 -9.72 8.38 -7.28
N VAL A 8 -10.18 7.39 -6.54
CA VAL A 8 -11.43 6.68 -6.82
C VAL A 8 -12.43 6.92 -5.71
N ARG A 9 -13.54 7.59 -6.04
CA ARG A 9 -14.65 7.76 -5.12
C ARG A 9 -15.57 6.55 -5.18
N LEU A 10 -15.73 5.90 -4.04
CA LEU A 10 -16.57 4.70 -3.89
C LEU A 10 -17.94 5.03 -3.29
N GLY A 11 -18.93 4.21 -3.63
CA GLY A 11 -20.28 4.25 -3.07
C GLY A 11 -20.40 3.47 -1.76
N VAL A 12 -19.46 3.68 -0.82
CA VAL A 12 -19.40 3.00 0.48
C VAL A 12 -19.49 4.02 1.62
N ASP A 13 -19.96 3.55 2.79
CA ASP A 13 -19.93 4.31 4.04
C ASP A 13 -18.75 3.79 4.91
N PRO A 14 -17.61 4.51 4.94
CA PRO A 14 -16.42 4.05 5.67
C PRO A 14 -16.59 4.03 7.19
N ARG A 15 -17.69 4.59 7.72
CA ARG A 15 -18.02 4.54 9.16
C ARG A 15 -18.50 3.15 9.56
N LYS A 16 -19.00 2.37 8.59
CA LYS A 16 -19.49 1.00 8.81
C LYS A 16 -18.35 0.02 8.55
N ALA A 17 -18.01 -0.78 9.54
CA ALA A 17 -16.91 -1.75 9.45
C ALA A 17 -17.08 -2.74 8.29
N ASN A 18 -18.31 -3.10 7.93
CA ASN A 18 -18.63 -4.01 6.82
C ASN A 18 -18.59 -3.36 5.43
N GLN A 19 -18.40 -2.04 5.35
CA GLN A 19 -18.25 -1.28 4.11
C GLN A 19 -16.87 -0.65 3.95
N MET A 20 -15.95 -0.92 4.89
CA MET A 20 -14.58 -0.42 4.81
C MET A 20 -13.79 -1.20 3.75
N VAL A 21 -13.42 -0.54 2.68
CA VAL A 21 -12.58 -1.10 1.63
C VAL A 21 -11.11 -0.91 1.99
N ARG A 22 -10.39 -2.00 2.02
CA ARG A 22 -8.95 -2.04 2.26
C ARG A 22 -8.36 -3.24 1.57
N GLY A 23 -7.22 -3.08 0.94
CA GLY A 23 -6.55 -4.18 0.25
C GLY A 23 -5.13 -3.84 -0.14
N VAL A 24 -4.57 -4.73 -0.92
CA VAL A 24 -3.26 -4.58 -1.55
C VAL A 24 -3.38 -4.84 -3.03
N VAL A 25 -2.53 -4.20 -3.80
CA VAL A 25 -2.38 -4.42 -5.22
C VAL A 25 -0.90 -4.47 -5.57
N SER A 26 -0.52 -5.38 -6.46
CA SER A 26 0.81 -5.41 -7.05
C SER A 26 0.74 -4.75 -8.41
N LEU A 27 1.37 -3.59 -8.54
CA LEU A 27 1.38 -2.85 -9.81
C LEU A 27 2.36 -3.50 -10.77
N PRO A 28 1.96 -3.80 -12.03
CA PRO A 28 2.81 -4.50 -13.00
C PRO A 28 4.14 -3.79 -13.27
N HIS A 29 4.12 -2.46 -13.27
CA HIS A 29 5.31 -1.63 -13.56
C HIS A 29 5.87 -0.95 -12.29
N GLY A 30 5.39 -1.33 -11.08
CA GLY A 30 5.75 -0.69 -9.84
C GLY A 30 5.26 0.75 -9.74
N THR A 31 5.69 1.47 -8.69
CA THR A 31 5.34 2.89 -8.45
C THR A 31 6.40 3.88 -8.91
N GLY A 32 7.58 3.40 -9.32
CA GLY A 32 8.74 4.25 -9.59
C GLY A 32 9.38 4.88 -8.34
N LYS A 33 8.90 4.53 -7.15
CA LYS A 33 9.48 4.95 -5.87
C LYS A 33 10.44 3.87 -5.36
N GLN A 34 11.63 4.27 -4.94
CA GLN A 34 12.52 3.39 -4.18
C GLN A 34 12.01 3.29 -2.75
N VAL A 35 11.36 2.18 -2.43
CA VAL A 35 10.78 1.92 -1.12
C VAL A 35 11.88 1.41 -0.17
N ARG A 36 12.05 2.09 0.97
CA ARG A 36 12.97 1.65 2.03
C ARG A 36 12.23 0.69 2.95
N VAL A 37 12.68 -0.56 2.94
CA VAL A 37 12.05 -1.66 3.67
C VAL A 37 12.85 -2.00 4.92
N LEU A 38 12.19 -1.98 6.07
CA LEU A 38 12.71 -2.51 7.32
C LEU A 38 12.09 -3.89 7.58
N ALA A 39 12.93 -4.91 7.69
CA ALA A 39 12.52 -6.24 8.10
C ALA A 39 12.80 -6.45 9.61
N LEU A 40 11.74 -6.57 10.40
CA LEU A 40 11.82 -6.93 11.82
C LEU A 40 11.62 -8.43 11.97
N CYS A 41 12.70 -9.16 12.12
CA CYS A 41 12.71 -10.61 12.16
C CYS A 41 13.65 -11.17 13.23
N THR A 42 13.55 -12.47 13.46
CA THR A 42 14.51 -13.19 14.29
C THR A 42 15.84 -13.37 13.55
N PRO A 43 16.97 -13.56 14.26
CA PRO A 43 18.29 -13.71 13.64
C PRO A 43 18.36 -14.79 12.55
N ASP A 44 17.58 -15.86 12.69
CA ASP A 44 17.50 -16.95 11.71
C ASP A 44 16.98 -16.51 10.34
N LYS A 45 16.18 -15.42 10.29
CA LYS A 45 15.55 -14.88 9.09
C LYS A 45 16.24 -13.61 8.54
N GLU A 46 17.24 -13.10 9.23
CA GLU A 46 17.97 -11.90 8.81
C GLU A 46 18.70 -12.09 7.47
N ALA A 47 19.31 -13.27 7.30
CA ALA A 47 19.99 -13.60 6.06
C ALA A 47 19.02 -13.65 4.86
N GLU A 48 17.82 -14.21 5.05
CA GLU A 48 16.76 -14.28 4.05
C GLU A 48 16.27 -12.87 3.66
N ALA A 49 16.03 -12.01 4.66
CA ALA A 49 15.58 -10.64 4.45
C ALA A 49 16.64 -9.81 3.71
N THR A 50 17.89 -9.95 4.07
CA THR A 50 19.02 -9.25 3.42
C THR A 50 19.19 -9.71 1.96
N ALA A 51 19.13 -11.01 1.72
CA ALA A 51 19.20 -11.58 0.38
C ALA A 51 18.03 -11.15 -0.52
N ALA A 52 16.86 -10.88 0.07
CA ALA A 52 15.70 -10.36 -0.63
C ALA A 52 15.77 -8.86 -0.95
N GLY A 53 16.76 -8.14 -0.41
CA GLY A 53 16.99 -6.73 -0.68
C GLY A 53 16.36 -5.76 0.34
N ALA A 54 16.12 -6.19 1.57
CA ALA A 54 15.70 -5.29 2.64
C ALA A 54 16.82 -4.27 2.94
N ASP A 55 16.46 -3.00 3.12
CA ASP A 55 17.43 -1.93 3.38
C ASP A 55 17.91 -1.96 4.83
N TYR A 56 17.03 -2.37 5.72
CA TYR A 56 17.30 -2.49 7.16
C TYR A 56 16.78 -3.83 7.67
N VAL A 57 17.61 -4.54 8.41
CA VAL A 57 17.26 -5.84 8.96
C VAL A 57 17.71 -5.90 10.43
N GLY A 58 16.88 -6.40 11.32
CA GLY A 58 17.18 -6.55 12.74
C GLY A 58 15.93 -6.54 13.59
N LEU A 59 16.08 -6.55 14.92
CA LEU A 59 14.94 -6.59 15.84
C LEU A 59 15.03 -5.49 16.91
N ASP A 60 15.69 -5.76 18.02
CA ASP A 60 15.63 -4.89 19.22
C ASP A 60 16.33 -3.54 18.98
N GLU A 61 17.36 -3.51 18.15
CA GLU A 61 18.06 -2.29 17.76
C GLU A 61 17.12 -1.29 17.07
N TYR A 62 16.36 -1.76 16.06
CA TYR A 62 15.43 -0.90 15.32
C TYR A 62 14.19 -0.57 16.13
N ILE A 63 13.72 -1.46 17.01
CA ILE A 63 12.67 -1.15 17.97
C ILE A 63 13.06 0.04 18.85
N ASN A 64 14.30 0.07 19.34
CA ASN A 64 14.81 1.17 20.15
C ASN A 64 15.00 2.46 19.33
N LYS A 65 15.49 2.37 18.10
CA LYS A 65 15.59 3.51 17.19
C LYS A 65 14.22 4.14 16.90
N ILE A 66 13.21 3.32 16.67
CA ILE A 66 11.82 3.78 16.42
C ILE A 66 11.24 4.43 17.68
N LYS A 67 11.49 3.88 18.87
CA LYS A 67 11.12 4.52 20.15
C LYS A 67 11.76 5.90 20.31
N GLY A 68 12.98 6.07 19.81
CA GLY A 68 13.70 7.35 19.77
C GLY A 68 13.19 8.31 18.68
N GLY A 69 12.18 7.91 17.90
CA GLY A 69 11.56 8.76 16.87
C GLY A 69 12.12 8.55 15.46
N TRP A 70 13.02 7.58 15.25
CA TRP A 70 13.50 7.27 13.91
C TRP A 70 12.40 6.60 13.08
N THR A 71 12.07 7.17 11.95
CA THR A 71 11.00 6.71 11.04
C THR A 71 11.37 6.92 9.58
N ASP A 72 12.66 6.84 9.28
CA ASP A 72 13.19 7.04 7.92
C ASP A 72 13.07 5.78 7.05
N ILE A 73 11.88 5.20 7.08
CA ILE A 73 11.47 3.96 6.40
C ILE A 73 10.09 4.15 5.77
N ASP A 74 9.80 3.41 4.72
CA ASP A 74 8.52 3.48 4.01
C ASP A 74 7.62 2.29 4.33
N VAL A 75 8.19 1.09 4.54
CA VAL A 75 7.43 -0.12 4.87
C VAL A 75 8.16 -0.93 5.94
N ILE A 76 7.40 -1.47 6.89
CA ILE A 76 7.88 -2.41 7.90
C ILE A 76 7.28 -3.79 7.61
N ILE A 77 8.14 -4.79 7.46
CA ILE A 77 7.74 -6.20 7.34
C ILE A 77 8.16 -6.91 8.61
N THR A 78 7.28 -7.74 9.15
CA THR A 78 7.54 -8.43 10.42
C THR A 78 6.93 -9.82 10.48
N MET A 79 7.34 -10.59 11.48
CA MET A 79 6.74 -11.89 11.80
C MET A 79 5.58 -11.73 12.80
N PRO A 80 4.57 -12.63 12.73
CA PRO A 80 3.46 -12.63 13.70
C PRO A 80 3.93 -12.73 15.16
N SER A 81 4.98 -13.49 15.41
CA SER A 81 5.59 -13.66 16.75
C SER A 81 6.13 -12.37 17.36
N ILE A 82 6.54 -11.41 16.53
CA ILE A 82 7.17 -10.16 16.97
C ILE A 82 6.12 -9.04 17.13
N MET A 83 4.91 -9.21 16.61
CA MET A 83 3.84 -8.20 16.67
C MET A 83 3.54 -7.70 18.08
N GLY A 84 3.68 -8.55 19.10
CA GLY A 84 3.51 -8.14 20.50
C GLY A 84 4.49 -7.04 20.93
N LYS A 85 5.76 -7.12 20.49
CA LYS A 85 6.79 -6.10 20.77
C LYS A 85 6.52 -4.81 19.96
N ILE A 86 6.06 -4.95 18.72
CA ILE A 86 5.77 -3.81 17.81
C ILE A 86 4.50 -3.07 18.23
N GLY A 87 3.55 -3.75 18.87
CA GLY A 87 2.32 -3.15 19.38
C GLY A 87 2.58 -1.94 20.30
N ALA A 88 3.65 -1.99 21.10
CA ALA A 88 4.08 -0.87 21.94
C ALA A 88 4.51 0.37 21.13
N LEU A 89 4.90 0.19 19.86
CA LEU A 89 5.30 1.26 18.94
C LEU A 89 4.12 1.88 18.18
N GLY A 90 2.90 1.38 18.39
CA GLY A 90 1.70 1.81 17.66
C GLY A 90 1.43 3.32 17.78
N ARG A 91 1.86 3.96 18.87
CA ARG A 91 1.74 5.42 19.05
C ARG A 91 2.64 6.21 18.09
N VAL A 92 3.78 5.65 17.70
CA VAL A 92 4.74 6.28 16.77
C VAL A 92 4.44 5.89 15.33
N LEU A 93 4.22 4.61 15.07
CA LEU A 93 4.02 4.05 13.74
C LEU A 93 2.61 4.27 13.19
N GLY A 94 1.58 4.29 14.05
CA GLY A 94 0.18 4.41 13.66
C GLY A 94 -0.15 5.69 12.89
N PRO A 95 0.18 6.88 13.42
CA PRO A 95 -0.09 8.15 12.75
C PRO A 95 0.62 8.29 11.38
N ARG A 96 1.75 7.59 11.20
CA ARG A 96 2.55 7.61 9.97
C ARG A 96 2.16 6.53 8.96
N GLY A 97 1.18 5.67 9.29
CA GLY A 97 0.78 4.56 8.43
C GLY A 97 1.80 3.43 8.31
N LEU A 98 2.85 3.43 9.12
CA LEU A 98 3.94 2.44 9.08
C LEU A 98 3.64 1.16 9.88
N MET A 99 2.49 1.09 10.54
CA MET A 99 2.15 -0.07 11.38
C MET A 99 1.92 -1.31 10.52
N PRO A 100 2.69 -2.40 10.73
CA PRO A 100 2.50 -3.63 10.00
C PRO A 100 1.09 -4.21 10.19
N ASN A 101 0.54 -4.79 9.14
CA ASN A 101 -0.81 -5.35 9.16
C ASN A 101 -0.88 -6.67 8.39
N PRO A 102 -1.48 -7.73 8.98
CA PRO A 102 -1.67 -9.00 8.29
C PRO A 102 -2.47 -8.87 6.97
N LYS A 103 -3.43 -7.95 6.92
CA LYS A 103 -4.26 -7.74 5.71
C LYS A 103 -3.49 -7.10 4.55
N SER A 104 -2.42 -6.36 4.82
CA SER A 104 -1.53 -5.81 3.79
C SER A 104 -0.35 -6.74 3.45
N GLY A 105 -0.31 -7.93 4.04
CA GLY A 105 0.75 -8.91 3.80
C GLY A 105 2.12 -8.50 4.38
N THR A 106 2.16 -7.46 5.21
CA THR A 106 3.39 -6.99 5.87
C THR A 106 3.70 -7.76 7.16
N VAL A 107 2.79 -8.65 7.60
CA VAL A 107 2.99 -9.57 8.71
C VAL A 107 2.94 -11.00 8.17
N THR A 108 4.10 -11.61 8.00
CA THR A 108 4.24 -12.94 7.40
C THR A 108 5.46 -13.68 7.96
N ASN A 109 5.46 -15.00 7.85
CA ASN A 109 6.63 -15.84 8.14
C ASN A 109 7.59 -15.92 6.94
N GLU A 110 7.13 -15.59 5.72
CA GLU A 110 7.90 -15.57 4.48
C GLU A 110 8.44 -14.16 4.20
N ILE A 111 9.41 -13.73 5.00
CA ILE A 111 9.93 -12.35 4.95
C ILE A 111 10.58 -12.05 3.61
N GLY A 112 11.35 -12.99 3.05
CA GLY A 112 12.03 -12.80 1.77
C GLY A 112 11.07 -12.54 0.61
N ASN A 113 9.98 -13.30 0.52
CA ASN A 113 8.96 -13.09 -0.50
C ASN A 113 8.24 -11.75 -0.32
N ALA A 114 7.87 -11.40 0.92
CA ALA A 114 7.21 -10.14 1.21
C ALA A 114 8.09 -8.92 0.87
N VAL A 115 9.39 -8.97 1.15
CA VAL A 115 10.34 -7.91 0.79
C VAL A 115 10.41 -7.75 -0.74
N LYS A 116 10.52 -8.84 -1.48
CA LYS A 116 10.54 -8.82 -2.95
C LYS A 116 9.27 -8.21 -3.52
N GLU A 117 8.09 -8.64 -3.06
CA GLU A 117 6.80 -8.12 -3.52
C GLU A 117 6.67 -6.61 -3.27
N VAL A 118 7.06 -6.12 -2.08
CA VAL A 118 7.03 -4.69 -1.76
C VAL A 118 8.01 -3.92 -2.65
N LYS A 119 9.21 -4.43 -2.90
CA LYS A 119 10.18 -3.82 -3.81
C LYS A 119 9.70 -3.83 -5.27
N GLN A 120 8.90 -4.82 -5.68
CA GLN A 120 8.32 -4.92 -7.02
C GLN A 120 7.09 -4.02 -7.24
N GLY A 121 6.63 -3.32 -6.21
CA GLY A 121 5.52 -2.36 -6.35
C GLY A 121 4.20 -2.82 -5.75
N LYS A 122 4.23 -3.72 -4.76
CA LYS A 122 3.06 -4.01 -3.93
C LYS A 122 2.78 -2.83 -3.03
N ILE A 123 1.59 -2.26 -3.16
CA ILE A 123 1.10 -1.14 -2.36
C ILE A 123 -0.16 -1.54 -1.61
N ASP A 124 -0.35 -0.98 -0.43
CA ASP A 124 -1.60 -1.09 0.29
C ASP A 124 -2.44 0.18 0.10
N PHE A 125 -3.74 0.01 0.13
CA PHE A 125 -4.68 1.11 0.03
C PHE A 125 -5.84 0.93 1.02
N LYS A 126 -6.43 2.05 1.39
CA LYS A 126 -7.54 2.10 2.32
C LYS A 126 -8.47 3.24 1.94
N VAL A 127 -9.77 3.00 2.01
CA VAL A 127 -10.77 4.06 1.87
C VAL A 127 -10.64 5.07 3.01
N ASP A 128 -10.70 6.36 2.68
CA ASP A 128 -10.71 7.46 3.64
C ASP A 128 -12.10 7.68 4.25
N LYS A 129 -12.23 8.68 5.14
CA LYS A 129 -13.50 9.03 5.78
C LYS A 129 -14.56 9.57 4.83
N SER A 130 -14.16 10.00 3.64
CA SER A 130 -15.02 10.57 2.57
C SER A 130 -15.47 9.52 1.55
N GLY A 131 -15.01 8.27 1.69
CA GLY A 131 -15.30 7.18 0.76
C GLY A 131 -14.41 7.22 -0.49
N ILE A 132 -13.24 7.84 -0.41
CA ILE A 132 -12.29 7.95 -1.52
C ILE A 132 -11.08 7.07 -1.22
N VAL A 133 -10.53 6.43 -2.24
CA VAL A 133 -9.25 5.73 -2.20
C VAL A 133 -8.24 6.53 -3.03
N HIS A 134 -7.11 6.84 -2.43
CA HIS A 134 -6.01 7.57 -3.02
C HIS A 134 -4.84 6.62 -3.23
N THR A 135 -4.24 6.61 -4.43
CA THR A 135 -3.13 5.72 -4.75
C THR A 135 -2.24 6.32 -5.83
N SER A 136 -0.94 6.27 -5.62
CA SER A 136 0.04 6.61 -6.66
C SER A 136 0.25 5.41 -7.58
N VAL A 137 0.02 5.60 -8.87
CA VAL A 137 0.14 4.55 -9.89
C VAL A 137 1.42 4.66 -10.72
N GLY A 138 2.23 5.66 -10.47
CA GLY A 138 3.51 5.83 -11.16
C GLY A 138 4.09 7.22 -11.04
N LYS A 139 4.99 7.51 -11.96
CA LYS A 139 5.70 8.80 -12.10
C LYS A 139 5.44 9.39 -13.47
N VAL A 140 5.64 10.70 -13.61
CA VAL A 140 5.53 11.40 -14.90
C VAL A 140 6.53 10.86 -15.92
N SER A 141 7.65 10.29 -15.47
CA SER A 141 8.64 9.61 -16.33
C SER A 141 8.17 8.28 -16.92
N PHE A 142 7.07 7.72 -16.43
CA PHE A 142 6.51 6.47 -16.98
C PHE A 142 5.87 6.72 -18.35
N THR A 143 5.86 5.69 -19.19
CA THR A 143 5.11 5.76 -20.45
C THR A 143 3.60 5.75 -20.19
N PRO A 144 2.79 6.32 -21.10
CA PRO A 144 1.34 6.30 -20.96
C PRO A 144 0.76 4.89 -20.79
N GLU A 145 1.36 3.89 -21.44
CA GLU A 145 0.96 2.48 -21.35
C GLU A 145 1.19 1.94 -19.94
N GLN A 146 2.34 2.23 -19.33
CA GLN A 146 2.67 1.79 -17.97
C GLN A 146 1.71 2.38 -16.95
N ILE A 147 1.38 3.67 -17.08
CA ILE A 147 0.41 4.34 -16.19
C ILE A 147 -0.98 3.73 -16.37
N ARG A 148 -1.39 3.49 -17.62
CA ARG A 148 -2.67 2.87 -17.95
C ARG A 148 -2.79 1.47 -17.34
N ASP A 149 -1.77 0.63 -17.51
CA ASP A 149 -1.79 -0.75 -17.03
C ASP A 149 -1.81 -0.81 -15.50
N ASN A 150 -1.03 0.03 -14.83
CA ASN A 150 -1.06 0.18 -13.38
C ASN A 150 -2.44 0.66 -12.87
N ALA A 151 -3.02 1.66 -13.52
CA ALA A 151 -4.34 2.18 -13.16
C ALA A 151 -5.44 1.14 -13.36
N LYS A 152 -5.41 0.38 -14.48
CA LYS A 152 -6.35 -0.71 -14.75
C LYS A 152 -6.26 -1.80 -13.68
N GLU A 153 -5.07 -2.26 -13.34
CA GLU A 153 -4.88 -3.29 -12.31
C GLU A 153 -5.39 -2.84 -10.95
N PHE A 154 -5.11 -1.58 -10.58
CA PHE A 154 -5.63 -0.99 -9.35
C PHE A 154 -7.17 -0.96 -9.31
N ILE A 155 -7.80 -0.45 -10.37
CA ILE A 155 -9.27 -0.34 -10.43
C ILE A 155 -9.92 -1.73 -10.48
N SER A 156 -9.35 -2.68 -11.23
CA SER A 156 -9.80 -4.07 -11.26
C SER A 156 -9.77 -4.71 -9.87
N THR A 157 -8.70 -4.47 -9.12
CA THR A 157 -8.58 -4.94 -7.73
C THR A 157 -9.63 -4.29 -6.82
N LEU A 158 -9.90 -2.99 -6.99
CA LEU A 158 -10.97 -2.32 -6.24
C LEU A 158 -12.34 -2.93 -6.52
N ILE A 159 -12.64 -3.25 -7.78
CA ILE A 159 -13.91 -3.87 -8.19
C ILE A 159 -14.06 -5.26 -7.54
N LYS A 160 -12.99 -6.06 -7.53
CA LYS A 160 -12.97 -7.39 -6.87
C LYS A 160 -13.22 -7.31 -5.36
N LEU A 161 -12.81 -6.21 -4.73
CA LEU A 161 -12.95 -5.97 -3.29
C LEU A 161 -14.28 -5.30 -2.91
N LYS A 162 -15.24 -5.19 -3.84
CA LYS A 162 -16.56 -4.61 -3.56
C LYS A 162 -17.23 -5.31 -2.38
N PRO A 163 -17.56 -4.59 -1.29
CA PRO A 163 -18.30 -5.17 -0.18
C PRO A 163 -19.71 -5.58 -0.59
N THR A 164 -20.17 -6.73 -0.12
CA THR A 164 -21.55 -7.19 -0.37
C THR A 164 -22.60 -6.24 0.20
N ALA A 165 -22.26 -5.50 1.25
CA ALA A 165 -23.11 -4.49 1.89
C ALA A 165 -23.20 -3.17 1.09
N ALA A 166 -22.36 -2.96 0.06
CA ALA A 166 -22.41 -1.76 -0.76
C ALA A 166 -23.56 -1.86 -1.79
N LYS A 167 -24.55 -0.99 -1.64
CA LYS A 167 -25.72 -0.91 -2.54
C LYS A 167 -25.53 0.21 -3.58
N GLY A 168 -26.04 -0.02 -4.78
CA GLY A 168 -25.98 0.96 -5.88
C GLY A 168 -24.63 0.99 -6.60
N ALA A 169 -24.33 2.13 -7.25
CA ALA A 169 -23.09 2.32 -8.00
C ALA A 169 -21.88 2.30 -7.03
N TYR A 170 -20.99 1.32 -7.24
CA TYR A 170 -19.81 1.15 -6.40
C TYR A 170 -18.73 2.18 -6.73
N ILE A 171 -18.38 2.35 -8.01
CA ILE A 171 -17.48 3.42 -8.46
C ILE A 171 -18.33 4.62 -8.84
N LYS A 172 -18.14 5.75 -8.15
CA LYS A 172 -18.86 7.00 -8.43
C LYS A 172 -18.08 7.90 -9.38
N SER A 173 -16.79 8.01 -9.19
CA SER A 173 -15.92 8.80 -10.07
C SER A 173 -14.47 8.36 -9.94
N ILE A 174 -13.72 8.53 -11.01
CA ILE A 174 -12.28 8.28 -11.08
C ILE A 174 -11.62 9.54 -11.60
N TYR A 175 -10.54 9.97 -10.94
CA TYR A 175 -9.70 11.07 -11.36
C TYR A 175 -8.25 10.64 -11.43
N LEU A 176 -7.55 11.10 -12.45
CA LEU A 176 -6.10 10.98 -12.60
C LEU A 176 -5.49 12.37 -12.53
N SER A 177 -4.44 12.52 -11.76
CA SER A 177 -3.73 13.80 -11.64
C SER A 177 -2.23 13.57 -11.42
N SER A 178 -1.42 14.54 -11.80
CA SER A 178 -0.05 14.64 -11.29
C SER A 178 0.01 15.64 -10.14
N THR A 179 1.13 15.68 -9.41
CA THR A 179 1.28 16.44 -8.15
C THR A 179 0.77 17.89 -8.23
N MET A 180 0.94 18.57 -9.37
CA MET A 180 0.55 19.99 -9.54
C MET A 180 -0.35 20.21 -10.75
N SER A 181 -0.92 19.14 -11.37
CA SER A 181 -1.82 19.28 -12.51
C SER A 181 -3.29 19.36 -12.11
N ALA A 182 -4.12 19.77 -13.05
CA ALA A 182 -5.56 19.59 -12.92
C ALA A 182 -5.95 18.12 -12.93
N GLY A 183 -6.99 17.76 -12.18
CA GLY A 183 -7.53 16.39 -12.18
C GLY A 183 -8.28 16.10 -13.48
N ILE A 184 -7.94 15.02 -14.15
CA ILE A 184 -8.59 14.51 -15.35
C ILE A 184 -9.61 13.46 -14.95
N LYS A 185 -10.87 13.68 -15.26
CA LYS A 185 -11.94 12.71 -15.01
C LYS A 185 -11.87 11.57 -16.01
N ILE A 186 -11.88 10.34 -15.50
CA ILE A 186 -11.92 9.11 -16.30
C ILE A 186 -13.34 8.54 -16.26
N ASP A 187 -13.84 8.07 -17.37
CA ASP A 187 -15.13 7.37 -17.42
C ASP A 187 -14.99 5.99 -16.75
N PRO A 188 -15.76 5.70 -15.69
CA PRO A 188 -15.72 4.40 -15.03
C PRO A 188 -16.02 3.23 -15.98
N LYS A 189 -16.91 3.43 -16.97
CA LYS A 189 -17.27 2.40 -17.94
C LYS A 189 -16.09 1.96 -18.81
N SER A 190 -15.18 2.89 -19.17
CA SER A 190 -14.02 2.58 -19.99
C SER A 190 -13.02 1.63 -19.31
N VAL A 191 -13.17 1.41 -18.01
CA VAL A 191 -12.28 0.56 -17.20
C VAL A 191 -12.94 -0.78 -16.84
N GLU A 192 -14.27 -0.85 -16.87
CA GLU A 192 -15.05 -2.07 -16.61
C GLU A 192 -15.12 -3.01 -17.82
N GLU A 193 -14.85 -2.50 -19.04
CA GLU A 193 -15.01 -3.22 -20.32
C GLU A 193 -13.76 -4.01 -20.76
N ASN A 194 -13.08 -4.73 -19.80
CA ASN A 194 -12.09 -5.76 -20.21
C ASN A 194 -11.93 -6.83 -19.14
#